data_87fd611aca3e8cfa632117d531090100
#
_entry.id   87fd611aca3e8cfa632117d531090100
#
_cell.length_a   1.000
_cell.length_b   1.000
_cell.length_c   1.000
_cell.angle_alpha   90.00
_cell.angle_beta   90.00
_cell.angle_gamma   90.00
#
_symmetry.space_group_name_H-M   'P 1'
#
loop_
_entity.id
_entity.type
_entity.pdbx_description
1 polymer ?
#
loop_
_entity_poly.entity_id
_entity_poly.type
_entity_poly.pdbx_seq_one_letter_code
_entity_poly.pdbx_strand_id
1 'polypeptide(L)'
;MSYPTDDRTIDVPDHLQPRPITGRRFADMPPRFGKRMLLLAAGIVLLAASAWYAANWWVAGRFVETTDDAYVGGDVTPIAPHISGYIQSILVHDNQYVRAGQPLVRLDPADYLAALDHASAAVAERKAAVAALQAKYELQHTAIRQAEANLAARQAEATFAAQEATRYRTLANNDAGSRQDAQRALAGVRKAAAAVNAATAAVVVSKQLLSVLQTRITGAKAATRAAEADFRIARLRLGYTTIDSPVDGYVGDRSAQAGAYVPAGTNLLSVVPARGLWVDANFK
;
A
#
# COMPACT_ATOMS: atom_id res chain seq x y z
N MET A 1 19.44 19.60 -53.42
CA MET A 1 19.55 18.18 -53.75
C MET A 1 18.30 17.78 -54.49
N SER A 2 18.45 17.63 -55.80
CA SER A 2 17.38 17.39 -56.77
C SER A 2 17.10 15.90 -56.88
N TYR A 3 15.84 15.50 -56.79
CA TYR A 3 15.42 14.13 -57.12
C TYR A 3 15.15 14.03 -58.62
N PRO A 4 15.62 13.00 -59.34
CA PRO A 4 15.34 12.80 -60.74
C PRO A 4 13.99 12.09 -60.93
N THR A 5 13.18 12.64 -61.82
CA THR A 5 11.97 12.06 -62.43
C THR A 5 12.37 10.92 -63.36
N ASP A 6 11.98 9.68 -63.08
CA ASP A 6 12.14 8.52 -63.97
C ASP A 6 10.88 8.39 -64.84
N ASP A 7 10.99 8.81 -66.08
CA ASP A 7 9.98 8.70 -67.14
C ASP A 7 10.13 7.37 -67.89
N ARG A 8 9.35 6.36 -67.46
CA ARG A 8 9.24 5.07 -68.14
C ARG A 8 7.98 5.04 -68.98
N THR A 9 8.11 5.40 -70.24
CA THR A 9 7.16 5.10 -71.30
C THR A 9 7.03 3.59 -71.46
N ILE A 10 5.85 3.04 -71.15
CA ILE A 10 5.52 1.63 -71.43
C ILE A 10 5.09 1.52 -72.91
N ASP A 11 5.90 0.84 -73.70
CA ASP A 11 5.66 0.47 -75.06
C ASP A 11 4.56 -0.62 -75.14
N VAL A 12 3.40 -0.29 -75.78
CA VAL A 12 2.25 -1.23 -75.87
C VAL A 12 2.32 -1.87 -77.25
N PRO A 13 2.38 -3.18 -77.40
CA PRO A 13 2.49 -3.86 -78.71
C PRO A 13 1.22 -3.71 -79.54
N ASP A 14 1.42 -3.54 -80.81
CA ASP A 14 0.52 -3.13 -81.93
C ASP A 14 -0.59 -4.14 -82.32
N HIS A 15 -0.90 -5.15 -81.51
CA HIS A 15 -1.85 -6.23 -81.92
C HIS A 15 -3.20 -6.19 -81.20
N LEU A 16 -3.55 -5.11 -80.55
CA LEU A 16 -4.84 -4.94 -79.85
C LEU A 16 -5.69 -3.78 -80.36
N GLN A 17 -5.60 -3.47 -81.63
CA GLN A 17 -6.54 -2.53 -82.22
C GLN A 17 -7.88 -3.23 -82.58
N PRO A 18 -9.01 -2.75 -82.08
CA PRO A 18 -10.33 -3.29 -82.45
C PRO A 18 -10.71 -2.97 -83.82
N ARG A 19 -11.08 -3.97 -84.63
CA ARG A 19 -11.60 -3.86 -85.96
C ARG A 19 -12.96 -3.12 -85.99
N PRO A 20 -13.24 -2.27 -86.96
CA PRO A 20 -14.54 -1.63 -87.08
C PRO A 20 -15.61 -2.62 -87.53
N ILE A 21 -16.68 -2.73 -86.78
CA ILE A 21 -17.87 -3.49 -87.15
C ILE A 21 -18.73 -2.58 -88.01
N THR A 22 -18.82 -2.92 -89.28
CA THR A 22 -19.72 -2.32 -90.27
C THR A 22 -21.17 -2.45 -89.89
N GLY A 23 -21.88 -1.35 -89.99
CA GLY A 23 -23.24 -1.14 -89.61
C GLY A 23 -24.29 -2.01 -90.22
N ARG A 24 -25.23 -2.39 -89.42
CA ARG A 24 -26.58 -2.72 -89.85
C ARG A 24 -27.50 -1.50 -89.59
N ARG A 25 -28.00 -0.88 -90.60
CA ARG A 25 -29.06 0.15 -90.57
C ARG A 25 -30.32 -0.54 -89.98
N PHE A 26 -30.74 -0.15 -88.79
CA PHE A 26 -32.12 -0.39 -88.38
C PHE A 26 -33.00 0.74 -88.83
N ALA A 27 -34.03 0.38 -89.57
CA ALA A 27 -34.97 1.22 -90.13
C ALA A 27 -35.70 2.14 -89.17
N ASP A 28 -35.96 3.36 -89.61
CA ASP A 28 -36.78 4.38 -89.02
C ASP A 28 -38.19 3.87 -88.65
N MET A 29 -38.50 3.82 -87.35
CA MET A 29 -39.88 3.87 -86.83
C MET A 29 -40.02 5.20 -86.08
N PRO A 30 -40.89 6.08 -86.48
CA PRO A 30 -41.17 7.28 -85.72
C PRO A 30 -42.02 6.92 -84.52
N PRO A 31 -41.59 7.22 -83.30
CA PRO A 31 -42.45 7.04 -82.10
C PRO A 31 -43.47 8.19 -82.08
N ARG A 32 -44.67 7.94 -82.53
CA ARG A 32 -45.81 8.81 -82.22
C ARG A 32 -46.23 8.55 -80.75
N PHE A 33 -45.32 8.74 -79.80
CA PHE A 33 -45.69 8.88 -78.44
C PHE A 33 -46.28 10.28 -78.23
N GLY A 34 -47.59 10.32 -78.19
CA GLY A 34 -48.30 11.56 -77.97
C GLY A 34 -47.83 12.28 -76.74
N LYS A 35 -47.66 13.62 -76.82
CA LYS A 35 -47.28 14.49 -75.67
C LYS A 35 -47.96 14.18 -74.36
N ARG A 36 -49.15 13.57 -74.42
CA ARG A 36 -49.94 13.13 -73.29
C ARG A 36 -49.31 11.92 -72.56
N MET A 37 -48.68 10.99 -73.27
CA MET A 37 -48.04 9.81 -72.65
C MET A 37 -46.70 10.16 -71.95
N LEU A 38 -45.97 11.16 -72.53
CA LEU A 38 -44.77 11.70 -71.91
C LEU A 38 -45.10 12.49 -70.64
N LEU A 39 -46.19 13.24 -70.64
CA LEU A 39 -46.71 13.92 -69.43
C LEU A 39 -47.19 12.94 -68.35
N LEU A 40 -47.80 11.82 -68.74
CA LEU A 40 -48.20 10.76 -67.80
C LEU A 40 -47.01 10.05 -67.21
N ALA A 41 -45.97 9.73 -68.02
CA ALA A 41 -44.73 9.14 -67.52
C ALA A 41 -43.98 10.09 -66.57
N ALA A 42 -43.91 11.39 -66.92
CA ALA A 42 -43.32 12.39 -66.00
C ALA A 42 -44.12 12.55 -64.70
N GLY A 43 -45.47 12.46 -64.79
CA GLY A 43 -46.34 12.49 -63.61
C GLY A 43 -46.12 11.28 -62.67
N ILE A 44 -45.97 10.08 -63.25
CA ILE A 44 -45.67 8.86 -62.47
C ILE A 44 -44.34 8.92 -61.78
N VAL A 45 -43.30 9.44 -62.52
CA VAL A 45 -41.94 9.61 -61.92
C VAL A 45 -41.97 10.63 -60.77
N LEU A 46 -42.67 11.75 -60.94
CA LEU A 46 -42.86 12.74 -59.89
C LEU A 46 -43.63 12.19 -58.68
N LEU A 47 -44.66 11.41 -58.91
CA LEU A 47 -45.42 10.76 -57.84
C LEU A 47 -44.54 9.72 -57.09
N ALA A 48 -43.77 8.91 -57.83
CA ALA A 48 -42.85 7.94 -57.23
C ALA A 48 -41.73 8.63 -56.42
N ALA A 49 -41.17 9.73 -56.97
CA ALA A 49 -40.15 10.52 -56.27
C ALA A 49 -40.72 11.19 -54.99
N SER A 50 -41.94 11.74 -55.11
CA SER A 50 -42.64 12.33 -53.94
C SER A 50 -43.00 11.31 -52.88
N ALA A 51 -43.46 10.12 -53.31
CA ALA A 51 -43.79 9.02 -52.38
C ALA A 51 -42.51 8.47 -51.69
N TRP A 52 -41.40 8.35 -52.46
CA TRP A 52 -40.11 7.96 -51.90
C TRP A 52 -39.58 8.99 -50.92
N TYR A 53 -39.67 10.28 -51.28
CA TYR A 53 -39.26 11.36 -50.37
C TYR A 53 -40.12 11.42 -49.11
N ALA A 54 -41.45 11.29 -49.26
CA ALA A 54 -42.36 11.28 -48.13
C ALA A 54 -42.15 10.05 -47.24
N ALA A 55 -41.90 8.88 -47.82
CA ALA A 55 -41.59 7.66 -47.08
C ALA A 55 -40.28 7.77 -46.34
N ASN A 56 -39.25 8.29 -47.00
CA ASN A 56 -37.94 8.51 -46.40
C ASN A 56 -37.98 9.55 -45.24
N TRP A 57 -38.76 10.63 -45.46
CA TRP A 57 -38.96 11.65 -44.44
C TRP A 57 -39.80 11.07 -43.24
N TRP A 58 -40.80 10.22 -43.56
CA TRP A 58 -41.63 9.59 -42.52
C TRP A 58 -40.90 8.54 -41.68
N VAL A 59 -39.98 7.76 -42.31
CA VAL A 59 -39.27 6.66 -41.66
C VAL A 59 -37.98 7.14 -40.99
N ALA A 60 -37.26 8.08 -41.59
CA ALA A 60 -35.97 8.52 -41.06
C ALA A 60 -35.97 10.00 -40.62
N GLY A 61 -36.56 10.91 -41.42
CA GLY A 61 -36.38 12.35 -41.21
C GLY A 61 -37.07 12.90 -39.95
N ARG A 62 -38.21 12.33 -39.57
CA ARG A 62 -38.95 12.78 -38.36
C ARG A 62 -38.41 12.22 -37.03
N PHE A 63 -37.52 11.24 -37.09
CA PHE A 63 -36.91 10.61 -35.91
C PHE A 63 -35.45 11.03 -35.71
N VAL A 64 -34.90 11.80 -36.60
CA VAL A 64 -33.52 12.36 -36.45
C VAL A 64 -33.65 13.73 -35.82
N GLU A 65 -33.41 13.79 -34.54
CA GLU A 65 -33.27 15.04 -33.79
C GLU A 65 -31.79 15.42 -33.78
N THR A 66 -31.49 16.68 -34.12
CA THR A 66 -30.12 17.21 -34.09
C THR A 66 -30.00 18.18 -32.95
N THR A 67 -28.97 18.01 -32.17
CA THR A 67 -28.65 18.96 -31.10
C THR A 67 -27.24 19.49 -31.26
N ASP A 68 -27.08 20.80 -31.07
CA ASP A 68 -25.78 21.47 -31.02
C ASP A 68 -25.28 21.57 -29.54
N ASP A 69 -26.11 21.10 -28.58
CA ASP A 69 -25.86 21.19 -27.15
C ASP A 69 -25.59 19.79 -26.59
N ALA A 70 -24.52 19.16 -27.05
CA ALA A 70 -24.05 17.87 -26.60
C ALA A 70 -22.67 18.00 -25.93
N TYR A 71 -22.59 17.57 -24.67
CA TYR A 71 -21.36 17.59 -23.89
C TYR A 71 -20.87 16.17 -23.59
N VAL A 72 -19.54 15.99 -23.66
CA VAL A 72 -18.92 14.75 -23.19
C VAL A 72 -18.69 14.88 -21.68
N GLY A 73 -19.40 14.08 -20.90
CA GLY A 73 -19.23 13.94 -19.47
C GLY A 73 -18.31 12.77 -19.12
N GLY A 74 -17.73 12.83 -17.92
CA GLY A 74 -16.91 11.76 -17.36
C GLY A 74 -16.65 11.99 -15.88
N ASP A 75 -16.36 10.91 -15.14
CA ASP A 75 -16.02 10.99 -13.72
C ASP A 75 -14.60 11.53 -13.55
N VAL A 76 -14.46 12.85 -13.54
CA VAL A 76 -13.18 13.52 -13.31
C VAL A 76 -12.68 13.22 -11.89
N THR A 77 -11.50 12.64 -11.77
CA THR A 77 -10.88 12.33 -10.48
C THR A 77 -9.95 13.45 -10.06
N PRO A 78 -10.30 14.26 -9.04
CA PRO A 78 -9.40 15.28 -8.50
C PRO A 78 -8.27 14.60 -7.71
N ILE A 79 -7.04 15.01 -7.94
CA ILE A 79 -5.84 14.51 -7.28
C ILE A 79 -5.38 15.52 -6.25
N ALA A 80 -5.38 15.11 -4.98
CA ALA A 80 -4.97 15.92 -3.85
C ALA A 80 -3.94 15.17 -2.98
N PRO A 81 -2.97 15.87 -2.36
CA PRO A 81 -1.99 15.25 -1.49
C PRO A 81 -2.62 14.83 -0.16
N HIS A 82 -2.19 13.70 0.41
CA HIS A 82 -2.56 13.25 1.75
C HIS A 82 -1.84 14.03 2.86
N ILE A 83 -0.73 14.67 2.53
CA ILE A 83 0.14 15.42 3.45
C ILE A 83 0.46 16.79 2.85
N SER A 84 0.78 17.76 3.71
CA SER A 84 1.21 19.10 3.27
C SER A 84 2.71 19.11 2.97
N GLY A 85 3.14 19.98 2.05
CA GLY A 85 4.56 20.13 1.74
C GLY A 85 4.82 21.03 0.55
N TYR A 86 6.07 21.28 0.24
CA TYR A 86 6.47 21.98 -0.98
C TYR A 86 6.53 21.01 -2.16
N ILE A 87 6.03 21.44 -3.31
CA ILE A 87 6.14 20.65 -4.54
C ILE A 87 7.59 20.71 -5.03
N GLN A 88 8.30 19.57 -4.97
CA GLN A 88 9.65 19.45 -5.49
C GLN A 88 9.66 19.41 -7.03
N SER A 89 8.78 18.61 -7.63
CA SER A 89 8.70 18.43 -9.08
C SER A 89 7.33 17.91 -9.51
N ILE A 90 6.95 18.29 -10.73
CA ILE A 90 5.77 17.79 -11.42
C ILE A 90 6.29 16.92 -12.58
N LEU A 91 5.83 15.68 -12.63
CA LEU A 91 6.37 14.65 -13.55
C LEU A 91 5.53 14.48 -14.81
N VAL A 92 4.44 15.23 -14.93
CA VAL A 92 3.46 15.12 -16.03
C VAL A 92 3.12 16.48 -16.62
N HIS A 93 2.66 16.47 -17.87
CA HIS A 93 2.21 17.66 -18.62
C HIS A 93 0.70 17.62 -18.81
N ASP A 94 0.12 18.77 -19.14
CA ASP A 94 -1.30 18.87 -19.45
C ASP A 94 -1.62 18.01 -20.69
N ASN A 95 -2.78 17.35 -20.69
CA ASN A 95 -3.23 16.39 -21.71
C ASN A 95 -2.34 15.15 -21.89
N GLN A 96 -1.41 14.89 -20.99
CA GLN A 96 -0.61 13.67 -21.01
C GLN A 96 -1.44 12.47 -20.53
N TYR A 97 -1.35 11.35 -21.27
CA TYR A 97 -1.90 10.08 -20.82
C TYR A 97 -1.06 9.51 -19.67
N VAL A 98 -1.72 9.10 -18.59
CA VAL A 98 -1.12 8.50 -17.38
C VAL A 98 -1.81 7.20 -17.06
N ARG A 99 -1.06 6.29 -16.44
CA ARG A 99 -1.57 4.99 -15.98
C ARG A 99 -1.78 5.00 -14.46
N ALA A 100 -2.67 4.16 -13.99
CA ALA A 100 -2.83 3.91 -12.57
C ALA A 100 -1.49 3.49 -11.92
N GLY A 101 -1.15 4.12 -10.77
CA GLY A 101 0.15 3.95 -10.10
C GLY A 101 1.30 4.74 -10.70
N GLN A 102 1.08 5.54 -11.75
CA GLN A 102 2.13 6.40 -12.30
C GLN A 102 2.30 7.66 -11.44
N PRO A 103 3.55 8.03 -11.04
CA PRO A 103 3.80 9.22 -10.26
C PRO A 103 3.51 10.49 -11.08
N LEU A 104 2.72 11.39 -10.49
CA LEU A 104 2.28 12.66 -11.06
C LEU A 104 3.04 13.85 -10.49
N VAL A 105 3.11 13.91 -9.17
CA VAL A 105 3.74 15.02 -8.42
C VAL A 105 4.59 14.44 -7.30
N ARG A 106 5.73 15.07 -7.05
CA ARG A 106 6.59 14.75 -5.92
C ARG A 106 6.71 15.96 -5.00
N LEU A 107 6.41 15.75 -3.72
CA LEU A 107 6.66 16.72 -2.67
C LEU A 107 8.10 16.58 -2.16
N ASP A 108 8.62 17.61 -1.49
CA ASP A 108 9.92 17.56 -0.83
C ASP A 108 9.88 16.53 0.31
N PRO A 109 10.70 15.49 0.26
CA PRO A 109 10.70 14.42 1.26
C PRO A 109 11.59 14.70 2.47
N ALA A 110 12.34 15.82 2.54
CA ALA A 110 13.41 16.03 3.52
C ALA A 110 12.93 15.88 4.97
N ASP A 111 11.84 16.57 5.35
CA ASP A 111 11.27 16.50 6.69
C ASP A 111 10.73 15.10 7.02
N TYR A 112 10.13 14.43 6.04
CA TYR A 112 9.56 13.09 6.20
C TYR A 112 10.65 12.01 6.30
N LEU A 113 11.79 12.18 5.60
CA LEU A 113 12.97 11.33 5.76
C LEU A 113 13.58 11.49 7.16
N ALA A 114 13.75 12.72 7.63
CA ALA A 114 14.25 12.98 8.99
C ALA A 114 13.32 12.38 10.06
N ALA A 115 12.00 12.50 9.88
CA ALA A 115 11.01 11.87 10.77
C ALA A 115 11.08 10.35 10.75
N LEU A 116 11.30 9.73 9.59
CA LEU A 116 11.49 8.28 9.45
C LEU A 116 12.76 7.83 10.16
N ASP A 117 13.87 8.54 9.99
CA ASP A 117 15.15 8.24 10.64
C ASP A 117 15.04 8.35 12.15
N HIS A 118 14.38 9.40 12.65
CA HIS A 118 14.09 9.56 14.08
C HIS A 118 13.26 8.38 14.63
N ALA A 119 12.20 7.99 13.94
CA ALA A 119 11.36 6.86 14.35
C ALA A 119 12.13 5.53 14.30
N SER A 120 13.03 5.35 13.32
CA SER A 120 13.88 4.16 13.20
C SER A 120 14.87 4.05 14.37
N ALA A 121 15.47 5.18 14.76
CA ALA A 121 16.36 5.26 15.92
C ALA A 121 15.63 4.93 17.24
N ALA A 122 14.40 5.42 17.40
CA ALA A 122 13.56 5.09 18.55
C ALA A 122 13.24 3.59 18.63
N VAL A 123 12.97 2.91 17.52
CA VAL A 123 12.80 1.44 17.49
C VAL A 123 14.09 0.74 17.92
N ALA A 124 15.25 1.18 17.43
CA ALA A 124 16.54 0.59 17.80
C ALA A 124 16.83 0.76 19.30
N GLU A 125 16.55 1.93 19.88
CA GLU A 125 16.67 2.21 21.31
C GLU A 125 15.80 1.24 22.14
N ARG A 126 14.50 1.08 21.77
CA ARG A 126 13.59 0.19 22.49
C ARG A 126 14.01 -1.28 22.40
N LYS A 127 14.51 -1.72 21.25
CA LYS A 127 15.07 -3.06 21.07
C LYS A 127 16.29 -3.30 21.96
N ALA A 128 17.19 -2.31 22.04
CA ALA A 128 18.34 -2.37 22.94
C ALA A 128 17.92 -2.46 24.44
N ALA A 129 16.86 -1.72 24.83
CA ALA A 129 16.32 -1.80 26.18
C ALA A 129 15.74 -3.20 26.50
N VAL A 130 15.07 -3.84 25.54
CA VAL A 130 14.62 -5.24 25.69
C VAL A 130 15.81 -6.17 25.87
N ALA A 131 16.85 -6.04 25.05
CA ALA A 131 18.05 -6.88 25.12
C ALA A 131 18.77 -6.72 26.46
N ALA A 132 18.88 -5.49 26.98
CA ALA A 132 19.47 -5.22 28.29
C ALA A 132 18.68 -5.88 29.44
N LEU A 133 17.33 -5.86 29.37
CA LEU A 133 16.50 -6.55 30.37
C LEU A 133 16.59 -8.08 30.27
N GLN A 134 16.72 -8.62 29.05
CA GLN A 134 16.96 -10.05 28.84
C GLN A 134 18.31 -10.49 29.41
N ALA A 135 19.36 -9.71 29.21
CA ALA A 135 20.67 -9.98 29.82
C ALA A 135 20.60 -9.97 31.36
N LYS A 136 19.85 -9.01 31.95
CA LYS A 136 19.60 -9.00 33.40
C LYS A 136 18.79 -10.22 33.89
N TYR A 137 17.85 -10.68 33.08
CA TYR A 137 17.08 -11.88 33.38
C TYR A 137 17.97 -13.12 33.41
N GLU A 138 18.89 -13.30 32.48
CA GLU A 138 19.86 -14.40 32.48
C GLU A 138 20.84 -14.29 33.66
N LEU A 139 21.31 -13.08 33.98
CA LEU A 139 22.15 -12.86 35.16
C LEU A 139 21.41 -13.29 36.45
N GLN A 140 20.11 -13.01 36.56
CA GLN A 140 19.28 -13.41 37.73
C GLN A 140 19.18 -14.92 37.88
N HIS A 141 19.14 -15.68 36.79
CA HIS A 141 19.22 -17.16 36.89
C HIS A 141 20.52 -17.64 37.55
N THR A 142 21.63 -16.95 37.27
CA THR A 142 22.91 -17.26 37.93
C THR A 142 22.89 -16.90 39.43
N ALA A 143 22.28 -15.75 39.78
CA ALA A 143 22.10 -15.36 41.18
C ALA A 143 21.22 -16.36 41.95
N ILE A 144 20.18 -16.91 41.33
CA ILE A 144 19.35 -17.97 41.95
C ILE A 144 20.20 -19.22 42.21
N ARG A 145 20.98 -19.69 41.22
CA ARG A 145 21.86 -20.85 41.42
C ARG A 145 22.86 -20.65 42.58
N GLN A 146 23.42 -19.42 42.70
CA GLN A 146 24.30 -19.07 43.80
C GLN A 146 23.56 -19.11 45.14
N ALA A 147 22.33 -18.59 45.24
CA ALA A 147 21.50 -18.62 46.44
C ALA A 147 21.13 -20.06 46.81
N GLU A 148 20.81 -20.90 45.84
CA GLU A 148 20.50 -22.34 46.05
C GLU A 148 21.72 -23.12 46.54
N ALA A 149 22.92 -22.84 45.98
CA ALA A 149 24.18 -23.44 46.48
C ALA A 149 24.48 -23.03 47.93
N ASN A 150 24.26 -21.75 48.28
CA ASN A 150 24.39 -21.29 49.67
C ASN A 150 23.39 -21.97 50.61
N LEU A 151 22.13 -22.12 50.15
CA LEU A 151 21.13 -22.88 50.95
C LEU A 151 21.58 -24.34 51.21
N ALA A 152 22.09 -25.00 50.15
CA ALA A 152 22.60 -26.38 50.32
C ALA A 152 23.77 -26.46 51.30
N ALA A 153 24.69 -25.49 51.30
CA ALA A 153 25.76 -25.42 52.31
C ALA A 153 25.21 -25.24 53.73
N ARG A 154 24.24 -24.36 53.96
CA ARG A 154 23.59 -24.17 55.26
C ARG A 154 22.81 -25.41 55.74
N GLN A 155 22.18 -26.13 54.83
CA GLN A 155 21.52 -27.39 55.10
C GLN A 155 22.51 -28.47 55.58
N ALA A 156 23.69 -28.56 54.93
CA ALA A 156 24.75 -29.47 55.38
C ALA A 156 25.28 -29.11 56.78
N GLU A 157 25.49 -27.82 57.07
CA GLU A 157 25.87 -27.31 58.36
C GLU A 157 24.81 -27.67 59.45
N ALA A 158 23.53 -27.50 59.12
CA ALA A 158 22.43 -27.84 60.02
C ALA A 158 22.35 -29.34 60.32
N THR A 159 22.57 -30.17 59.30
CA THR A 159 22.62 -31.63 59.42
C THR A 159 23.78 -32.05 60.36
N PHE A 160 24.96 -31.48 60.19
CA PHE A 160 26.13 -31.73 61.05
C PHE A 160 25.86 -31.27 62.47
N ALA A 161 25.34 -30.09 62.74
CA ALA A 161 24.97 -29.58 64.04
C ALA A 161 23.95 -30.48 64.76
N ALA A 162 22.95 -31.02 64.02
CA ALA A 162 21.98 -31.94 64.55
C ALA A 162 22.61 -33.30 65.02
N GLN A 163 23.52 -33.83 64.22
CA GLN A 163 24.30 -35.06 64.56
C GLN A 163 25.18 -34.83 65.78
N GLU A 164 25.86 -33.70 65.84
CA GLU A 164 26.63 -33.30 66.99
C GLU A 164 25.78 -33.21 68.30
N ALA A 165 24.64 -32.51 68.21
CA ALA A 165 23.75 -32.36 69.33
C ALA A 165 23.22 -33.74 69.85
N THR A 166 22.91 -34.63 68.89
CA THR A 166 22.50 -36.03 69.28
C THR A 166 23.64 -36.75 69.96
N ARG A 167 24.87 -36.66 69.48
CA ARG A 167 26.04 -37.29 70.07
C ARG A 167 26.30 -36.77 71.49
N TYR A 168 26.37 -35.46 71.71
CA TYR A 168 26.61 -34.86 73.02
C TYR A 168 25.47 -35.12 73.98
N ARG A 169 24.21 -35.17 73.54
CA ARG A 169 23.07 -35.54 74.39
C ARG A 169 23.20 -36.98 74.85
N THR A 170 23.56 -37.92 74.00
CA THR A 170 23.77 -39.32 74.36
C THR A 170 24.91 -39.50 75.38
N LEU A 171 26.06 -38.80 75.13
CA LEU A 171 27.18 -38.79 76.08
C LEU A 171 26.82 -38.24 77.46
N ALA A 172 26.09 -37.11 77.49
CA ALA A 172 25.63 -36.52 78.75
C ALA A 172 24.62 -37.37 79.50
N ASN A 173 23.74 -38.12 78.82
CA ASN A 173 22.77 -39.03 79.41
C ASN A 173 23.43 -40.29 79.99
N ASN A 174 24.62 -40.66 79.47
CA ASN A 174 25.38 -41.84 79.95
C ASN A 174 26.50 -41.44 80.92
N ASP A 175 26.42 -40.21 81.51
CA ASP A 175 27.44 -39.68 82.45
C ASP A 175 28.87 -39.63 81.85
N ALA A 176 29.01 -39.77 80.53
CA ALA A 176 30.29 -39.73 79.77
C ALA A 176 30.60 -38.35 79.17
N GLY A 177 29.73 -37.32 79.36
CA GLY A 177 29.90 -35.99 78.80
C GLY A 177 29.30 -34.86 79.63
N SER A 178 29.72 -33.63 79.39
CA SER A 178 29.27 -32.44 80.07
C SER A 178 27.82 -32.04 79.64
N ARG A 179 26.94 -31.72 80.56
CA ARG A 179 25.63 -31.13 80.29
C ARG A 179 25.76 -29.75 79.60
N GLN A 180 26.82 -29.01 79.90
CA GLN A 180 27.09 -27.74 79.32
C GLN A 180 27.39 -27.89 77.74
N ASP A 181 28.12 -28.93 77.41
CA ASP A 181 28.43 -29.18 75.94
C ASP A 181 27.18 -29.64 75.21
N ALA A 182 26.28 -30.43 75.85
CA ALA A 182 25.01 -30.80 75.29
C ALA A 182 24.11 -29.55 75.01
N GLN A 183 24.10 -28.59 75.98
CA GLN A 183 23.35 -27.35 75.85
C GLN A 183 23.96 -26.46 74.75
N ARG A 184 25.28 -26.38 74.67
CA ARG A 184 26.00 -25.64 73.60
C ARG A 184 25.70 -26.24 72.22
N ALA A 185 25.72 -27.54 72.07
CA ALA A 185 25.40 -28.23 70.86
C ALA A 185 23.94 -27.98 70.44
N LEU A 186 22.99 -28.00 71.37
CA LEU A 186 21.58 -27.65 71.05
C LEU A 186 21.40 -26.21 70.65
N ALA A 187 22.14 -25.25 71.20
CA ALA A 187 22.15 -23.85 70.71
C ALA A 187 22.72 -23.75 69.31
N GLY A 188 23.73 -24.60 69.01
CA GLY A 188 24.28 -24.73 67.60
C GLY A 188 23.22 -25.17 66.62
N VAL A 189 22.38 -26.16 66.99
CA VAL A 189 21.26 -26.58 66.08
C VAL A 189 20.29 -25.40 65.78
N ARG A 190 19.93 -24.67 66.83
CA ARG A 190 19.00 -23.53 66.65
C ARG A 190 19.59 -22.44 65.76
N LYS A 191 20.88 -22.16 65.96
CA LYS A 191 21.61 -21.20 65.10
C LYS A 191 21.67 -21.67 63.66
N ALA A 192 22.00 -22.94 63.41
CA ALA A 192 22.05 -23.51 62.07
C ALA A 192 20.67 -23.52 61.37
N ALA A 193 19.60 -23.87 62.09
CA ALA A 193 18.23 -23.81 61.61
C ALA A 193 17.83 -22.38 61.18
N ALA A 194 18.17 -21.37 61.98
CA ALA A 194 17.94 -19.98 61.65
C ALA A 194 18.71 -19.57 60.38
N ALA A 195 19.94 -20.06 60.20
CA ALA A 195 20.72 -19.81 58.98
C ALA A 195 20.10 -20.46 57.71
N VAL A 196 19.54 -21.67 57.86
CA VAL A 196 18.79 -22.32 56.75
C VAL A 196 17.55 -21.50 56.40
N ASN A 197 16.78 -21.03 57.40
CA ASN A 197 15.61 -20.20 57.12
C ASN A 197 15.98 -18.89 56.39
N ALA A 198 17.07 -18.22 56.79
CA ALA A 198 17.56 -17.03 56.13
C ALA A 198 18.00 -17.31 54.69
N ALA A 199 18.71 -18.41 54.43
CA ALA A 199 19.11 -18.82 53.11
C ALA A 199 17.90 -19.20 52.21
N THR A 200 16.91 -19.86 52.79
CA THR A 200 15.65 -20.16 52.09
C THR A 200 14.93 -18.89 51.64
N ALA A 201 14.83 -17.90 52.57
CA ALA A 201 14.23 -16.60 52.24
C ALA A 201 15.01 -15.88 51.09
N ALA A 202 16.35 -15.97 51.09
CA ALA A 202 17.17 -15.39 50.03
C ALA A 202 16.90 -16.03 48.67
N VAL A 203 16.68 -17.35 48.60
CA VAL A 203 16.27 -18.04 47.34
C VAL A 203 14.89 -17.56 46.89
N VAL A 204 13.94 -17.42 47.80
CA VAL A 204 12.59 -16.92 47.46
C VAL A 204 12.65 -15.50 46.89
N VAL A 205 13.39 -14.59 47.55
CA VAL A 205 13.57 -13.22 47.07
C VAL A 205 14.22 -13.19 45.65
N SER A 206 15.25 -14.01 45.42
CA SER A 206 15.91 -14.11 44.12
C SER A 206 14.94 -14.61 43.03
N LYS A 207 14.08 -15.57 43.35
CA LYS A 207 13.04 -16.07 42.42
C LYS A 207 11.95 -15.04 42.16
N GLN A 208 11.53 -14.27 43.14
CA GLN A 208 10.56 -13.18 42.98
C GLN A 208 11.10 -12.07 42.06
N LEU A 209 12.39 -11.73 42.18
CA LEU A 209 13.01 -10.75 41.29
C LEU A 209 12.99 -11.19 39.82
N LEU A 210 13.08 -12.49 39.55
CA LEU A 210 12.92 -13.04 38.20
C LEU A 210 11.55 -12.72 37.61
N SER A 211 10.47 -12.87 38.38
CA SER A 211 9.11 -12.50 37.95
C SER A 211 8.97 -11.02 37.65
N VAL A 212 9.59 -10.16 38.49
CA VAL A 212 9.63 -8.70 38.23
C VAL A 212 10.33 -8.37 36.90
N LEU A 213 11.47 -9.02 36.64
CA LEU A 213 12.20 -8.83 35.40
C LEU A 213 11.39 -9.30 34.19
N GLN A 214 10.69 -10.43 34.29
CA GLN A 214 9.81 -10.92 33.24
C GLN A 214 8.68 -9.92 32.90
N THR A 215 8.08 -9.30 33.92
CA THR A 215 7.07 -8.26 33.73
C THR A 215 7.66 -7.03 33.06
N ARG A 216 8.86 -6.62 33.47
CA ARG A 216 9.58 -5.49 32.80
C ARG A 216 9.90 -5.78 31.35
N ILE A 217 10.34 -6.99 31.00
CA ILE A 217 10.58 -7.42 29.61
C ILE A 217 9.28 -7.33 28.79
N THR A 218 8.16 -7.78 29.35
CA THR A 218 6.85 -7.69 28.69
C THR A 218 6.45 -6.24 28.41
N GLY A 219 6.64 -5.35 29.40
CA GLY A 219 6.41 -3.91 29.23
C GLY A 219 7.33 -3.28 28.18
N ALA A 220 8.63 -3.62 28.20
CA ALA A 220 9.58 -3.12 27.20
C ALA A 220 9.25 -3.61 25.78
N LYS A 221 8.80 -4.86 25.62
CA LYS A 221 8.31 -5.39 24.32
C LYS A 221 7.06 -4.64 23.84
N ALA A 222 6.17 -4.25 24.74
CA ALA A 222 5.00 -3.43 24.39
C ALA A 222 5.43 -2.03 23.90
N ALA A 223 6.39 -1.39 24.60
CA ALA A 223 6.96 -0.12 24.18
C ALA A 223 7.68 -0.21 22.81
N THR A 224 8.35 -1.33 22.53
CA THR A 224 8.95 -1.58 21.21
C THR A 224 7.89 -1.64 20.11
N ARG A 225 6.77 -2.34 20.35
CA ARG A 225 5.65 -2.40 19.38
C ARG A 225 5.02 -1.03 19.12
N ALA A 226 4.94 -0.17 20.13
CA ALA A 226 4.48 1.22 19.96
C ALA A 226 5.44 2.00 19.04
N ALA A 227 6.75 1.96 19.32
CA ALA A 227 7.74 2.61 18.47
C ALA A 227 7.75 2.07 17.02
N GLU A 228 7.53 0.76 16.84
CA GLU A 228 7.36 0.16 15.50
C GLU A 228 6.10 0.64 14.79
N ALA A 229 5.03 0.96 15.52
CA ALA A 229 3.83 1.59 14.94
C ALA A 229 4.13 3.02 14.48
N ASP A 230 4.83 3.81 15.29
CA ASP A 230 5.25 5.18 14.93
C ASP A 230 6.18 5.17 13.70
N PHE A 231 7.11 4.22 13.61
CA PHE A 231 7.94 4.02 12.43
C PHE A 231 7.11 3.71 11.18
N ARG A 232 6.09 2.86 11.28
CA ARG A 232 5.18 2.59 10.14
C ARG A 232 4.42 3.84 9.71
N ILE A 233 3.97 4.67 10.65
CA ILE A 233 3.29 5.94 10.35
C ILE A 233 4.24 6.89 9.62
N ALA A 234 5.48 7.05 10.10
CA ALA A 234 6.49 7.88 9.44
C ALA A 234 6.79 7.39 8.01
N ARG A 235 6.90 6.07 7.83
CA ARG A 235 7.11 5.45 6.51
C ARG A 235 5.95 5.68 5.55
N LEU A 236 4.70 5.60 6.04
CA LEU A 236 3.51 5.90 5.24
C LEU A 236 3.48 7.36 4.81
N ARG A 237 3.79 8.29 5.73
CA ARG A 237 3.88 9.72 5.40
C ARG A 237 4.94 10.01 4.35
N LEU A 238 6.10 9.35 4.43
CA LEU A 238 7.11 9.44 3.38
C LEU A 238 6.58 8.89 2.05
N GLY A 239 5.84 7.79 2.04
CA GLY A 239 5.19 7.28 0.83
C GLY A 239 4.24 8.30 0.19
N TYR A 240 3.52 9.07 1.00
CA TYR A 240 2.60 10.10 0.52
C TYR A 240 3.30 11.34 -0.08
N THR A 241 4.63 11.45 0.00
CA THR A 241 5.37 12.51 -0.72
C THR A 241 5.37 12.30 -2.24
N THR A 242 5.13 11.08 -2.71
CA THR A 242 4.88 10.78 -4.12
C THR A 242 3.39 10.61 -4.31
N ILE A 243 2.82 11.39 -5.22
CA ILE A 243 1.39 11.41 -5.51
C ILE A 243 1.20 10.72 -6.85
N ASP A 244 0.56 9.57 -6.82
CA ASP A 244 0.35 8.70 -7.98
C ASP A 244 -1.08 8.83 -8.51
N SER A 245 -1.28 8.50 -9.80
CA SER A 245 -2.61 8.42 -10.39
C SER A 245 -3.37 7.19 -9.89
N PRO A 246 -4.61 7.33 -9.40
CA PRO A 246 -5.43 6.18 -9.00
C PRO A 246 -6.06 5.45 -10.20
N VAL A 247 -6.14 6.10 -11.37
CA VAL A 247 -6.83 5.61 -12.57
C VAL A 247 -6.02 5.87 -13.84
N ASP A 248 -6.33 5.13 -14.89
CA ASP A 248 -5.82 5.40 -16.24
C ASP A 248 -6.60 6.56 -16.87
N GLY A 249 -5.92 7.56 -17.42
CA GLY A 249 -6.61 8.72 -18.00
C GLY A 249 -5.69 9.81 -18.53
N TYR A 250 -6.24 10.97 -18.79
CA TYR A 250 -5.53 12.16 -19.25
C TYR A 250 -5.50 13.21 -18.15
N VAL A 251 -4.34 13.85 -17.98
CA VAL A 251 -4.14 14.94 -17.04
C VAL A 251 -4.87 16.19 -17.53
N GLY A 252 -5.73 16.76 -16.67
CA GLY A 252 -6.42 18.04 -16.90
C GLY A 252 -6.32 18.96 -15.71
N ASP A 253 -6.67 20.23 -15.89
CA ASP A 253 -6.82 21.25 -14.84
C ASP A 253 -5.67 21.25 -13.80
N ARG A 254 -4.44 21.39 -14.28
CA ARG A 254 -3.25 21.40 -13.43
C ARG A 254 -3.05 22.77 -12.79
N SER A 255 -3.39 22.89 -11.50
CA SER A 255 -3.12 24.07 -10.66
C SER A 255 -1.78 24.02 -9.94
N ALA A 256 -1.15 22.83 -9.85
CA ALA A 256 0.12 22.62 -9.19
C ALA A 256 1.28 23.36 -9.88
N GLN A 257 2.16 23.98 -9.09
CA GLN A 257 3.39 24.63 -9.56
C GLN A 257 4.57 24.16 -8.72
N ALA A 258 5.70 23.88 -9.37
CA ALA A 258 6.94 23.50 -8.66
C ALA A 258 7.40 24.64 -7.74
N GLY A 259 7.81 24.31 -6.52
CA GLY A 259 8.17 25.27 -5.48
C GLY A 259 7.01 25.83 -4.65
N ALA A 260 5.74 25.57 -5.03
CA ALA A 260 4.60 26.00 -4.24
C ALA A 260 4.40 25.11 -3.00
N TYR A 261 3.95 25.73 -1.90
CA TYR A 261 3.49 25.00 -0.71
C TYR A 261 2.03 24.59 -0.90
N VAL A 262 1.71 23.34 -0.62
CA VAL A 262 0.36 22.80 -0.74
C VAL A 262 -0.09 22.13 0.56
N PRO A 263 -1.25 22.55 1.11
CA PRO A 263 -1.91 21.85 2.21
C PRO A 263 -2.45 20.50 1.76
N ALA A 264 -2.60 19.56 2.71
CA ALA A 264 -3.31 18.30 2.47
C ALA A 264 -4.75 18.57 2.00
N GLY A 265 -5.21 17.79 1.00
CA GLY A 265 -6.56 17.92 0.44
C GLY A 265 -6.73 19.00 -0.64
N THR A 266 -5.70 19.78 -0.96
CA THR A 266 -5.76 20.78 -2.04
C THR A 266 -5.72 20.09 -3.40
N ASN A 267 -6.63 20.45 -4.32
CA ASN A 267 -6.59 19.93 -5.66
C ASN A 267 -5.33 20.40 -6.40
N LEU A 268 -4.51 19.46 -6.88
CA LEU A 268 -3.27 19.73 -7.62
C LEU A 268 -3.46 19.65 -9.13
N LEU A 269 -4.22 18.67 -9.56
CA LEU A 269 -4.58 18.40 -10.94
C LEU A 269 -5.77 17.42 -10.95
N SER A 270 -6.37 17.24 -12.10
CA SER A 270 -7.42 16.23 -12.26
C SER A 270 -7.00 15.18 -13.30
N VAL A 271 -7.52 13.96 -13.15
CA VAL A 271 -7.36 12.91 -14.15
C VAL A 271 -8.73 12.58 -14.73
N VAL A 272 -8.88 12.78 -16.03
CA VAL A 272 -10.07 12.40 -16.79
C VAL A 272 -9.89 10.96 -17.25
N PRO A 273 -10.72 10.00 -16.79
CA PRO A 273 -10.54 8.60 -17.16
C PRO A 273 -10.68 8.39 -18.66
N ALA A 274 -9.86 7.51 -19.22
CA ALA A 274 -9.92 7.17 -20.66
C ALA A 274 -11.12 6.27 -21.01
N ARG A 275 -11.88 5.78 -20.03
CA ARG A 275 -13.05 4.89 -20.17
C ARG A 275 -14.17 5.36 -19.29
N GLY A 276 -15.43 5.02 -19.67
CA GLY A 276 -16.61 5.43 -18.89
C GLY A 276 -17.06 6.85 -19.17
N LEU A 277 -16.68 7.41 -20.32
CA LEU A 277 -17.22 8.68 -20.79
C LEU A 277 -18.64 8.47 -21.31
N TRP A 278 -19.52 9.46 -21.09
CA TRP A 278 -20.87 9.52 -21.63
C TRP A 278 -21.10 10.83 -22.37
N VAL A 279 -22.15 10.89 -23.17
CA VAL A 279 -22.55 12.09 -23.86
C VAL A 279 -23.91 12.53 -23.32
N ASP A 280 -23.95 13.72 -22.78
CA ASP A 280 -25.19 14.39 -22.36
C ASP A 280 -25.65 15.27 -23.55
N ALA A 281 -26.69 14.82 -24.25
CA ALA A 281 -27.25 15.55 -25.36
C ALA A 281 -28.60 16.17 -24.95
N ASN A 282 -28.68 17.49 -24.94
CA ASN A 282 -29.91 18.23 -24.66
C ASN A 282 -30.68 18.46 -25.95
N PHE A 283 -31.83 17.81 -26.07
CA PHE A 283 -32.76 18.05 -27.17
C PHE A 283 -33.83 19.05 -26.73
N LYS A 284 -34.15 20.02 -27.58
CA LYS A 284 -35.21 21.00 -27.34
C LYS A 284 -36.53 20.52 -27.95
#